data_4f9e595b789622d5fc5cad72bce0f7f1
#
_entry.id   4f9e595b789622d5fc5cad72bce0f7f1
#
_cell.length_a   1.000
_cell.length_b   1.000
_cell.length_c   1.000
_cell.angle_alpha   90.00
_cell.angle_beta   90.00
_cell.angle_gamma   90.00
#
_symmetry.space_group_name_H-M   'P 1'
#
loop_
_entity.id
_entity.type
_entity.pdbx_description
1 polymer ?
#
loop_
_entity_poly.entity_id
_entity_poly.type
_entity_poly.pdbx_seq_one_letter_code
_entity_poly.pdbx_strand_id
1 'polypeptide(L)'
;MVFPISLESDNLEEVVIIGGGVAGLSCLNALLDQGISALLIEGAAIGAPKMCGEFLAPIAAQQLQFWDIDPLIPIPHAAFYAGTRQLDIHFRKPSAAISRSDVERKLAARARSLGGRIRENTYLEYTTAATESTPFYFKLSTGEIIEAKSAFFATGKLSHNQEKTKIALPYFGFKLHFTHAENDHSLKMFSLDKAYLGIVPITETLSNCACLAKREAVDAATSPEEYFRHLTQSHPVLKKTFTPLDFSTIDILSGRAPAFTQKNPPNWPNSYWIGDTLASLYPAIGSGFAHSIDSAIQAVQSYLKQQPKLYRINYSKSIKTKVCLGSVFNAVLLQPKVGELALPLLKRSPKLVNFVLKKLDYV
;
A
#
# COMPACT_ATOMS: atom_id res chain seq x y z
N MET A 1 -33.93 -11.61 8.80
CA MET A 1 -33.80 -12.42 10.05
C MET A 1 -33.47 -11.45 11.15
N VAL A 2 -34.40 -11.18 12.04
CA VAL A 2 -34.26 -10.23 13.15
C VAL A 2 -33.66 -11.01 14.30
N PHE A 3 -32.47 -10.65 14.75
CA PHE A 3 -31.88 -11.20 15.95
C PHE A 3 -32.31 -10.34 17.14
N PRO A 4 -33.07 -10.89 18.09
CA PRO A 4 -33.31 -10.22 19.36
C PRO A 4 -32.16 -10.62 20.32
N ILE A 5 -31.20 -9.77 20.50
CA ILE A 5 -30.21 -9.94 21.55
C ILE A 5 -30.09 -8.59 22.26
N SER A 6 -30.72 -8.49 23.41
CA SER A 6 -30.31 -7.58 24.47
C SER A 6 -29.03 -8.16 25.07
N LEU A 7 -27.87 -7.76 24.58
CA LEU A 7 -26.60 -8.02 25.20
C LEU A 7 -26.28 -6.89 26.18
N GLU A 8 -25.86 -7.27 27.35
CA GLU A 8 -25.42 -6.39 28.43
C GLU A 8 -24.33 -5.44 27.92
N SER A 9 -24.33 -4.21 28.42
CA SER A 9 -23.51 -3.06 27.97
C SER A 9 -21.98 -3.20 28.08
N ASP A 10 -21.48 -4.36 28.49
CA ASP A 10 -20.04 -4.56 28.77
C ASP A 10 -19.17 -4.87 27.53
N ASN A 11 -19.76 -5.07 26.35
CA ASN A 11 -19.05 -5.44 25.11
C ASN A 11 -19.06 -4.37 24.00
N LEU A 12 -19.47 -3.15 24.32
CA LEU A 12 -19.52 -2.06 23.33
C LEU A 12 -18.16 -1.36 23.21
N GLU A 13 -17.48 -1.59 22.11
CA GLU A 13 -16.24 -0.92 21.78
C GLU A 13 -16.47 0.53 21.35
N GLU A 14 -15.60 1.43 21.77
CA GLU A 14 -15.62 2.81 21.26
C GLU A 14 -15.28 2.84 19.77
N VAL A 15 -14.19 2.14 19.40
CA VAL A 15 -13.69 2.07 18.03
C VAL A 15 -13.22 0.66 17.70
N VAL A 16 -13.67 0.15 16.54
CA VAL A 16 -13.14 -1.06 15.90
C VAL A 16 -12.45 -0.71 14.58
N ILE A 17 -11.27 -1.29 14.36
CA ILE A 17 -10.50 -1.17 13.12
C ILE A 17 -10.47 -2.54 12.45
N ILE A 18 -10.91 -2.64 11.20
CA ILE A 18 -10.91 -3.87 10.41
C ILE A 18 -9.78 -3.83 9.39
N GLY A 19 -8.77 -4.67 9.61
CA GLY A 19 -7.57 -4.82 8.78
C GLY A 19 -6.31 -4.27 9.44
N GLY A 20 -5.30 -5.15 9.63
CA GLY A 20 -4.02 -4.88 10.28
C GLY A 20 -2.87 -4.62 9.28
N GLY A 21 -3.17 -4.11 8.09
CA GLY A 21 -2.15 -3.58 7.20
C GLY A 21 -1.66 -2.20 7.65
N VAL A 22 -0.77 -1.58 6.86
CA VAL A 22 -0.19 -0.26 7.17
C VAL A 22 -1.25 0.79 7.52
N ALA A 23 -2.39 0.85 6.79
CA ALA A 23 -3.44 1.82 7.06
C ALA A 23 -4.11 1.60 8.42
N GLY A 24 -4.51 0.36 8.74
CA GLY A 24 -5.16 0.04 10.01
C GLY A 24 -4.24 0.21 11.21
N LEU A 25 -2.99 -0.23 11.10
CA LEU A 25 -1.99 -0.05 12.16
C LEU A 25 -1.63 1.43 12.36
N SER A 26 -1.55 2.22 11.28
CA SER A 26 -1.37 3.68 11.38
C SER A 26 -2.57 4.35 12.06
N CYS A 27 -3.79 3.89 11.75
CA CYS A 27 -5.01 4.37 12.40
C CYS A 27 -4.99 4.06 13.90
N LEU A 28 -4.65 2.82 14.28
CA LEU A 28 -4.55 2.43 15.69
C LEU A 28 -3.53 3.29 16.44
N ASN A 29 -2.32 3.47 15.87
CA ASN A 29 -1.31 4.33 16.50
C ASN A 29 -1.78 5.79 16.62
N ALA A 30 -2.41 6.34 15.59
CA ALA A 30 -2.93 7.71 15.63
C ALA A 30 -4.06 7.90 16.66
N LEU A 31 -4.93 6.91 16.86
CA LEU A 31 -5.95 6.92 17.93
C LEU A 31 -5.31 6.86 19.31
N LEU A 32 -4.33 5.96 19.51
CA LEU A 32 -3.62 5.81 20.76
C LEU A 32 -2.84 7.07 21.15
N ASP A 33 -2.24 7.78 20.17
CA ASP A 33 -1.59 9.08 20.39
C ASP A 33 -2.58 10.15 20.88
N GLN A 34 -3.89 9.95 20.68
CA GLN A 34 -4.97 10.80 21.19
C GLN A 34 -5.62 10.24 22.49
N GLY A 35 -5.07 9.19 23.07
CA GLY A 35 -5.62 8.53 24.25
C GLY A 35 -6.90 7.73 24.01
N ILE A 36 -7.23 7.41 22.74
CA ILE A 36 -8.44 6.68 22.38
C ILE A 36 -8.13 5.20 22.26
N SER A 37 -8.81 4.39 23.08
CA SER A 37 -8.74 2.92 22.98
C SER A 37 -9.47 2.43 21.75
N ALA A 38 -8.86 1.47 21.03
CA ALA A 38 -9.46 0.81 19.89
C ALA A 38 -9.06 -0.66 19.82
N LEU A 39 -9.94 -1.48 19.21
CA LEU A 39 -9.68 -2.86 18.89
C LEU A 39 -9.42 -3.02 17.39
N LEU A 40 -8.23 -3.53 17.03
CA LEU A 40 -7.88 -3.88 15.66
C LEU A 40 -8.04 -5.37 15.42
N ILE A 41 -8.71 -5.73 14.32
CA ILE A 41 -8.97 -7.11 13.89
C ILE A 41 -8.27 -7.34 12.56
N GLU A 42 -7.38 -8.36 12.49
CA GLU A 42 -6.64 -8.74 11.30
C GLU A 42 -6.82 -10.24 11.01
N GLY A 43 -7.14 -10.55 9.75
CA GLY A 43 -7.40 -11.92 9.32
C GLY A 43 -6.18 -12.83 9.24
N ALA A 44 -4.98 -12.25 9.15
CA ALA A 44 -3.71 -12.96 9.08
C ALA A 44 -2.80 -12.58 10.26
N ALA A 45 -1.61 -13.17 10.31
CA ALA A 45 -0.56 -12.69 11.20
C ALA A 45 -0.05 -11.32 10.72
N ILE A 46 0.24 -10.41 11.66
CA ILE A 46 0.85 -9.12 11.36
C ILE A 46 2.24 -9.30 10.75
N GLY A 47 2.50 -8.59 9.67
CA GLY A 47 3.75 -8.70 8.93
C GLY A 47 3.84 -9.91 8.00
N ALA A 48 2.74 -10.62 7.76
CA ALA A 48 2.69 -11.64 6.72
C ALA A 48 3.13 -11.07 5.36
N PRO A 49 3.86 -11.83 4.51
CA PRO A 49 4.35 -11.35 3.22
C PRO A 49 3.22 -10.82 2.33
N LYS A 50 3.39 -9.60 1.83
CA LYS A 50 2.42 -8.94 0.95
C LYS A 50 3.15 -8.30 -0.23
N MET A 51 2.46 -8.23 -1.38
CA MET A 51 2.98 -7.56 -2.58
C MET A 51 3.19 -6.07 -2.32
N CYS A 52 4.44 -5.59 -2.40
CA CYS A 52 4.79 -4.20 -2.13
C CYS A 52 6.14 -3.83 -2.76
N GLY A 53 6.26 -2.57 -3.23
CA GLY A 53 7.54 -2.01 -3.69
C GLY A 53 8.49 -1.60 -2.57
N GLU A 54 8.01 -1.54 -1.31
CA GLU A 54 8.79 -1.24 -0.09
C GLU A 54 9.55 0.09 -0.11
N PHE A 55 9.09 1.01 -0.94
CA PHE A 55 9.58 2.36 -1.09
C PHE A 55 8.62 3.35 -0.42
N LEU A 56 9.16 4.30 0.30
CA LEU A 56 8.46 5.31 1.09
C LEU A 56 8.66 6.69 0.48
N ALA A 57 7.58 7.34 0.07
CA ALA A 57 7.63 8.78 -0.20
C ALA A 57 8.02 9.56 1.08
N PRO A 58 8.62 10.77 0.96
CA PRO A 58 9.15 11.52 2.09
C PRO A 58 8.18 11.71 3.25
N ILE A 59 6.90 11.99 2.95
CA ILE A 59 5.88 12.17 4.00
C ILE A 59 5.63 10.89 4.81
N ALA A 60 5.68 9.72 4.17
CA ALA A 60 5.55 8.44 4.86
C ALA A 60 6.77 8.15 5.74
N ALA A 61 7.98 8.41 5.21
CA ALA A 61 9.21 8.24 5.97
C ALA A 61 9.23 9.14 7.23
N GLN A 62 8.88 10.42 7.08
CA GLN A 62 8.78 11.35 8.20
C GLN A 62 7.79 10.91 9.28
N GLN A 63 6.62 10.41 8.87
CA GLN A 63 5.62 9.95 9.84
C GLN A 63 6.05 8.67 10.56
N LEU A 64 6.71 7.73 9.85
CA LEU A 64 7.24 6.53 10.48
C LEU A 64 8.35 6.88 11.47
N GLN A 65 9.25 7.79 11.13
CA GLN A 65 10.28 8.32 12.04
C GLN A 65 9.68 9.01 13.26
N PHE A 66 8.60 9.79 13.08
CA PHE A 66 7.86 10.39 14.21
C PHE A 66 7.31 9.33 15.18
N TRP A 67 7.01 8.12 14.67
CA TRP A 67 6.59 6.99 15.48
C TRP A 67 7.73 6.06 15.92
N ASP A 68 8.99 6.50 15.79
CA ASP A 68 10.20 5.72 16.12
C ASP A 68 10.30 4.39 15.36
N ILE A 69 9.84 4.36 14.12
CA ILE A 69 9.93 3.20 13.24
C ILE A 69 11.24 3.26 12.44
N ASP A 70 12.30 2.71 12.99
CA ASP A 70 13.66 2.66 12.43
C ASP A 70 14.21 1.22 12.38
N PRO A 71 15.30 0.94 11.62
CA PRO A 71 15.97 1.83 10.68
C PRO A 71 15.22 1.96 9.35
N LEU A 72 15.31 3.12 8.72
CA LEU A 72 14.89 3.35 7.34
C LEU A 72 16.13 3.55 6.47
N ILE A 73 16.19 2.89 5.32
CA ILE A 73 17.27 3.12 4.34
C ILE A 73 16.95 4.40 3.56
N PRO A 74 17.78 5.45 3.60
CA PRO A 74 17.55 6.67 2.86
C PRO A 74 17.72 6.46 1.35
N ILE A 75 16.76 6.96 0.56
CA ILE A 75 16.77 6.90 -0.90
C ILE A 75 16.74 8.33 -1.45
N PRO A 76 17.91 8.92 -1.71
CA PRO A 76 18.01 10.31 -2.16
C PRO A 76 17.63 10.53 -3.62
N HIS A 77 17.64 9.49 -4.45
CA HIS A 77 17.33 9.62 -5.88
C HIS A 77 16.68 8.36 -6.47
N ALA A 78 16.07 8.53 -7.63
CA ALA A 78 15.55 7.45 -8.45
C ALA A 78 16.14 7.50 -9.86
N ALA A 79 16.50 6.35 -10.42
CA ALA A 79 16.94 6.16 -11.79
C ALA A 79 15.84 5.44 -12.59
N PHE A 80 15.34 6.09 -13.63
CA PHE A 80 14.33 5.55 -14.53
C PHE A 80 14.98 5.09 -15.82
N TYR A 81 14.73 3.85 -16.24
CA TYR A 81 15.26 3.22 -17.44
C TYR A 81 14.13 2.88 -18.42
N ALA A 82 14.29 3.27 -19.70
CA ALA A 82 13.41 2.86 -20.79
C ALA A 82 14.22 2.69 -22.07
N GLY A 83 14.27 1.48 -22.64
CA GLY A 83 15.16 1.14 -23.74
C GLY A 83 16.60 1.46 -23.40
N THR A 84 17.25 2.31 -24.20
CA THR A 84 18.62 2.77 -23.99
C THR A 84 18.73 4.07 -23.17
N ARG A 85 17.60 4.64 -22.74
CA ARG A 85 17.55 5.93 -22.07
C ARG A 85 17.48 5.79 -20.56
N GLN A 86 18.10 6.76 -19.86
CA GLN A 86 18.08 6.89 -18.41
C GLN A 86 17.75 8.33 -18.03
N LEU A 87 16.98 8.46 -16.94
CA LEU A 87 16.68 9.73 -16.27
C LEU A 87 16.88 9.57 -14.78
N ASP A 88 17.78 10.34 -14.19
CA ASP A 88 18.00 10.41 -12.74
C ASP A 88 17.20 11.58 -12.17
N ILE A 89 16.48 11.33 -11.09
CA ILE A 89 15.68 12.31 -10.36
C ILE A 89 16.17 12.33 -8.92
N HIS A 90 16.74 13.43 -8.48
CA HIS A 90 17.11 13.67 -7.09
C HIS A 90 15.91 14.22 -6.33
N PHE A 91 15.59 13.61 -5.20
CA PHE A 91 14.52 14.08 -4.33
C PHE A 91 15.00 15.25 -3.47
N ARG A 92 14.17 16.29 -3.32
CA ARG A 92 14.50 17.43 -2.43
C ARG A 92 14.51 17.04 -0.96
N LYS A 93 13.57 16.16 -0.58
CA LYS A 93 13.57 15.46 0.71
C LYS A 93 13.82 14.01 0.43
N PRO A 94 14.72 13.35 1.14
CA PRO A 94 14.99 11.93 0.89
C PRO A 94 13.71 11.11 1.08
N SER A 95 13.48 10.23 0.13
CA SER A 95 12.59 9.09 0.28
C SER A 95 13.31 8.06 1.16
N ALA A 96 12.63 6.98 1.49
CA ALA A 96 13.23 5.90 2.26
C ALA A 96 12.74 4.53 1.78
N ALA A 97 13.33 3.48 2.29
CA ALA A 97 12.88 2.11 2.08
C ALA A 97 13.00 1.29 3.36
N ILE A 98 12.10 0.34 3.50
CA ILE A 98 12.06 -0.64 4.58
C ILE A 98 11.14 -1.78 4.16
N SER A 99 11.38 -3.00 4.63
CA SER A 99 10.48 -4.11 4.43
C SER A 99 9.07 -3.79 4.96
N ARG A 100 8.04 -4.05 4.15
CA ARG A 100 6.66 -3.85 4.56
C ARG A 100 6.31 -4.67 5.80
N SER A 101 6.79 -5.90 5.88
CA SER A 101 6.59 -6.76 7.02
C SER A 101 7.17 -6.15 8.30
N ASP A 102 8.33 -5.48 8.21
CA ASP A 102 8.93 -4.80 9.36
C ASP A 102 8.14 -3.55 9.77
N VAL A 103 7.66 -2.76 8.82
CA VAL A 103 6.76 -1.63 9.13
C VAL A 103 5.53 -2.11 9.89
N GLU A 104 4.84 -3.15 9.39
CA GLU A 104 3.63 -3.68 10.03
C GLU A 104 3.94 -4.21 11.44
N ARG A 105 5.03 -5.00 11.62
CA ARG A 105 5.44 -5.50 12.95
C ARG A 105 5.79 -4.38 13.94
N LYS A 106 6.55 -3.38 13.49
CA LYS A 106 6.98 -2.25 14.34
C LYS A 106 5.80 -1.37 14.73
N LEU A 107 4.90 -1.04 13.81
CA LEU A 107 3.66 -0.32 14.11
C LEU A 107 2.78 -1.08 15.11
N ALA A 108 2.67 -2.40 14.96
CA ALA A 108 1.92 -3.23 15.92
C ALA A 108 2.59 -3.29 17.29
N ALA A 109 3.92 -3.40 17.35
CA ALA A 109 4.67 -3.38 18.59
C ALA A 109 4.49 -2.04 19.34
N ARG A 110 4.59 -0.91 18.62
CA ARG A 110 4.31 0.42 19.17
C ARG A 110 2.87 0.51 19.69
N ALA A 111 1.89 0.10 18.89
CA ALA A 111 0.50 0.13 19.32
C ALA A 111 0.28 -0.68 20.61
N ARG A 112 0.87 -1.88 20.70
CA ARG A 112 0.77 -2.73 21.91
C ARG A 112 1.44 -2.08 23.13
N SER A 113 2.59 -1.42 22.96
CA SER A 113 3.26 -0.71 24.07
C SER A 113 2.45 0.48 24.60
N LEU A 114 1.56 1.04 23.77
CA LEU A 114 0.61 2.08 24.14
C LEU A 114 -0.75 1.54 24.62
N GLY A 115 -0.86 0.21 24.85
CA GLY A 115 -2.10 -0.43 25.30
C GLY A 115 -3.10 -0.75 24.20
N GLY A 116 -2.70 -0.66 22.92
CA GLY A 116 -3.55 -1.03 21.78
C GLY A 116 -3.86 -2.52 21.74
N ARG A 117 -5.11 -2.86 21.46
CA ARG A 117 -5.60 -4.23 21.37
C ARG A 117 -5.61 -4.68 19.91
N ILE A 118 -4.92 -5.78 19.60
CA ILE A 118 -4.81 -6.36 18.26
C ILE A 118 -5.19 -7.83 18.32
N ARG A 119 -6.19 -8.24 17.54
CA ARG A 119 -6.57 -9.64 17.32
C ARG A 119 -6.11 -10.07 15.94
N GLU A 120 -5.16 -10.97 15.90
CA GLU A 120 -4.63 -11.58 14.67
C GLU A 120 -5.37 -12.89 14.35
N ASN A 121 -5.23 -13.36 13.12
CA ASN A 121 -5.82 -14.61 12.64
C ASN A 121 -7.33 -14.70 12.86
N THR A 122 -8.01 -13.54 12.79
CA THR A 122 -9.43 -13.39 13.04
C THR A 122 -10.09 -12.63 11.90
N TYR A 123 -10.95 -13.31 11.14
CA TYR A 123 -11.62 -12.72 9.98
C TYR A 123 -12.96 -12.11 10.36
N LEU A 124 -13.29 -11.00 9.72
CA LEU A 124 -14.64 -10.47 9.73
C LEU A 124 -15.49 -11.30 8.75
N GLU A 125 -16.49 -12.02 9.25
CA GLU A 125 -17.45 -12.76 8.43
C GLU A 125 -18.54 -11.85 7.88
N TYR A 126 -19.09 -11.01 8.75
CA TYR A 126 -20.22 -10.16 8.44
C TYR A 126 -20.22 -8.90 9.30
N THR A 127 -20.76 -7.80 8.76
CA THR A 127 -21.01 -6.56 9.51
C THR A 127 -22.34 -5.95 9.12
N THR A 128 -23.04 -5.39 10.11
CA THR A 128 -24.15 -4.47 9.87
C THR A 128 -23.68 -3.04 10.04
N ALA A 129 -24.21 -2.15 9.21
CA ALA A 129 -23.95 -0.73 9.35
C ALA A 129 -24.56 -0.19 10.66
N ALA A 130 -23.86 0.74 11.31
CA ALA A 130 -24.47 1.55 12.35
C ALA A 130 -25.58 2.44 11.78
N THR A 131 -26.54 2.76 12.61
CA THR A 131 -27.54 3.82 12.40
C THR A 131 -27.31 4.94 13.40
N GLU A 132 -28.19 5.94 13.45
CA GLU A 132 -28.13 6.96 14.49
C GLU A 132 -28.40 6.42 15.90
N SER A 133 -29.11 5.28 16.00
CA SER A 133 -29.54 4.67 17.25
C SER A 133 -28.94 3.28 17.53
N THR A 134 -28.24 2.69 16.60
CA THR A 134 -27.65 1.35 16.76
C THR A 134 -26.17 1.34 16.43
N PRO A 135 -25.32 0.58 17.16
CA PRO A 135 -23.91 0.42 16.89
C PRO A 135 -23.66 -0.42 15.63
N PHE A 136 -22.40 -0.52 15.20
CA PHE A 136 -21.95 -1.58 14.31
C PHE A 136 -21.98 -2.93 15.01
N TYR A 137 -22.33 -3.98 14.27
CA TYR A 137 -22.18 -5.37 14.69
C TYR A 137 -21.18 -6.07 13.79
N PHE A 138 -20.14 -6.66 14.38
CA PHE A 138 -19.10 -7.40 13.67
C PHE A 138 -19.15 -8.86 14.10
N LYS A 139 -19.57 -9.77 13.21
CA LYS A 139 -19.46 -11.19 13.42
C LYS A 139 -18.10 -11.66 12.95
N LEU A 140 -17.35 -12.27 13.85
CA LEU A 140 -16.00 -12.78 13.61
C LEU A 140 -16.01 -14.27 13.29
N SER A 141 -14.93 -14.75 12.65
CA SER A 141 -14.71 -16.17 12.33
C SER A 141 -14.64 -17.09 13.56
N THR A 142 -14.47 -16.53 14.75
CA THR A 142 -14.54 -17.23 16.04
C THR A 142 -15.97 -17.49 16.48
N GLY A 143 -16.98 -16.94 15.80
CA GLY A 143 -18.39 -16.92 16.20
C GLY A 143 -18.75 -15.77 17.14
N GLU A 144 -17.78 -15.04 17.67
CA GLU A 144 -17.98 -13.88 18.52
C GLU A 144 -18.63 -12.72 17.77
N ILE A 145 -19.48 -11.97 18.47
CA ILE A 145 -20.08 -10.72 17.96
C ILE A 145 -19.52 -9.57 18.79
N ILE A 146 -18.98 -8.55 18.11
CA ILE A 146 -18.48 -7.31 18.71
C ILE A 146 -19.38 -6.17 18.27
N GLU A 147 -19.73 -5.32 19.21
CA GLU A 147 -20.43 -4.07 18.95
C GLU A 147 -19.46 -2.88 18.99
N ALA A 148 -19.63 -1.88 18.11
CA ALA A 148 -18.81 -0.67 18.15
C ALA A 148 -19.60 0.58 17.77
N LYS A 149 -19.29 1.71 18.44
CA LYS A 149 -19.86 3.01 18.12
C LYS A 149 -19.34 3.55 16.79
N SER A 150 -18.06 3.31 16.49
CA SER A 150 -17.40 3.79 15.28
C SER A 150 -16.51 2.72 14.68
N ALA A 151 -16.36 2.75 13.36
CA ALA A 151 -15.59 1.77 12.62
C ALA A 151 -14.63 2.38 11.60
N PHE A 152 -13.39 1.86 11.57
CA PHE A 152 -12.41 2.17 10.54
C PHE A 152 -12.17 0.93 9.67
N PHE A 153 -12.45 1.04 8.38
CA PHE A 153 -12.30 -0.06 7.43
C PHE A 153 -10.98 0.10 6.65
N ALA A 154 -10.04 -0.79 6.91
CA ALA A 154 -8.71 -0.86 6.32
C ALA A 154 -8.45 -2.20 5.61
N THR A 155 -9.49 -2.82 5.04
CA THR A 155 -9.48 -4.19 4.47
C THR A 155 -8.69 -4.32 3.15
N GLY A 156 -8.13 -3.22 2.65
CA GLY A 156 -7.26 -3.23 1.49
C GLY A 156 -8.00 -3.32 0.15
N LYS A 157 -7.35 -3.98 -0.83
CA LYS A 157 -7.84 -4.02 -2.23
C LYS A 157 -9.08 -4.88 -2.41
N LEU A 158 -9.18 -5.95 -1.66
CA LEU A 158 -10.26 -6.93 -1.74
C LEU A 158 -11.06 -6.85 -0.45
N SER A 159 -12.21 -6.18 -0.45
CA SER A 159 -13.13 -6.24 0.69
C SER A 159 -13.96 -7.51 0.63
N HIS A 160 -14.09 -8.23 1.76
CA HIS A 160 -14.82 -9.49 1.86
C HIS A 160 -16.32 -9.37 1.56
N ASN A 161 -16.89 -8.17 1.67
CA ASN A 161 -18.33 -7.91 1.53
C ASN A 161 -18.77 -7.37 0.15
N GLN A 162 -17.88 -7.32 -0.84
CA GLN A 162 -18.39 -7.15 -2.19
C GLN A 162 -18.94 -8.50 -2.64
N GLU A 163 -20.25 -8.56 -2.87
CA GLU A 163 -20.87 -9.63 -3.67
C GLU A 163 -19.88 -10.08 -4.75
N LYS A 164 -19.83 -11.36 -5.08
CA LYS A 164 -18.94 -12.00 -6.07
C LYS A 164 -19.04 -11.37 -7.47
N THR A 165 -19.02 -10.03 -7.54
CA THR A 165 -18.77 -9.30 -8.77
C THR A 165 -17.40 -9.75 -9.26
N LYS A 166 -17.33 -10.28 -10.47
CA LYS A 166 -16.09 -10.70 -11.13
C LYS A 166 -15.15 -9.50 -11.19
N ILE A 167 -14.33 -9.31 -10.12
CA ILE A 167 -13.32 -8.25 -10.09
C ILE A 167 -12.36 -8.54 -11.22
N ALA A 168 -12.25 -7.61 -12.16
CA ALA A 168 -11.24 -7.72 -13.21
C ALA A 168 -9.85 -7.68 -12.55
N LEU A 169 -9.01 -8.68 -12.86
CA LEU A 169 -7.63 -8.79 -12.39
C LEU A 169 -6.68 -8.63 -13.60
N PRO A 170 -6.53 -7.39 -14.13
CA PRO A 170 -5.82 -7.14 -15.39
C PRO A 170 -4.30 -7.19 -15.23
N TYR A 171 -3.81 -7.26 -14.00
CA TYR A 171 -2.38 -7.24 -13.69
C TYR A 171 -1.95 -8.50 -12.97
N PHE A 172 -0.63 -8.71 -13.00
CA PHE A 172 0.08 -9.72 -12.23
C PHE A 172 1.26 -9.04 -11.54
N GLY A 173 1.44 -9.32 -10.25
CA GLY A 173 2.52 -8.77 -9.47
C GLY A 173 3.55 -9.84 -9.12
N PHE A 174 4.81 -9.42 -9.01
CA PHE A 174 5.91 -10.22 -8.49
C PHE A 174 6.65 -9.42 -7.44
N LYS A 175 7.14 -10.11 -6.42
CA LYS A 175 8.01 -9.53 -5.40
C LYS A 175 9.00 -10.57 -4.94
N LEU A 176 10.25 -10.16 -4.76
CA LEU A 176 11.28 -10.96 -4.13
C LEU A 176 12.26 -10.08 -3.37
N HIS A 177 12.91 -10.65 -2.39
CA HIS A 177 14.08 -10.06 -1.75
C HIS A 177 15.33 -10.81 -2.20
N PHE A 178 16.41 -10.09 -2.42
CA PHE A 178 17.69 -10.66 -2.83
C PHE A 178 18.87 -9.88 -2.25
N THR A 179 19.97 -10.57 -1.99
CA THR A 179 21.20 -9.93 -1.54
C THR A 179 21.87 -9.20 -2.71
N HIS A 180 22.28 -7.96 -2.48
CA HIS A 180 23.03 -7.16 -3.45
C HIS A 180 24.49 -6.98 -3.00
N ALA A 181 25.40 -6.88 -3.97
CA ALA A 181 26.83 -6.68 -3.71
C ALA A 181 27.18 -5.21 -3.43
N GLU A 182 26.45 -4.29 -4.06
CA GLU A 182 26.66 -2.84 -3.96
C GLU A 182 25.34 -2.15 -3.68
N ASN A 183 25.31 -1.27 -2.69
CA ASN A 183 24.17 -0.43 -2.35
C ASN A 183 24.46 1.03 -2.75
N ASP A 184 23.78 1.51 -3.80
CA ASP A 184 23.87 2.88 -4.25
C ASP A 184 22.76 3.78 -3.68
N HIS A 185 21.98 3.27 -2.71
CA HIS A 185 20.87 3.96 -2.07
C HIS A 185 19.90 4.61 -3.08
N SER A 186 19.61 3.94 -4.18
CA SER A 186 18.72 4.43 -5.22
C SER A 186 17.50 3.53 -5.46
N LEU A 187 16.39 4.16 -5.88
CA LEU A 187 15.29 3.44 -6.51
C LEU A 187 15.59 3.30 -8.00
N LYS A 188 15.67 2.07 -8.52
CA LYS A 188 15.80 1.81 -9.96
C LYS A 188 14.46 1.34 -10.52
N MET A 189 13.94 2.06 -11.53
CA MET A 189 12.67 1.77 -12.19
C MET A 189 12.88 1.47 -13.66
N PHE A 190 12.40 0.33 -14.12
CA PHE A 190 12.55 -0.15 -15.49
C PHE A 190 11.22 -0.22 -16.20
N SER A 191 11.08 0.51 -17.30
CA SER A 191 9.97 0.38 -18.24
C SER A 191 10.28 -0.77 -19.20
N LEU A 192 9.40 -1.78 -19.21
CA LEU A 192 9.54 -3.02 -19.96
C LEU A 192 8.30 -3.25 -20.83
N ASP A 193 8.39 -4.18 -21.79
CA ASP A 193 7.21 -4.51 -22.59
C ASP A 193 6.11 -5.15 -21.74
N LYS A 194 4.96 -4.47 -21.68
CA LYS A 194 3.78 -4.86 -20.88
C LYS A 194 4.05 -5.05 -19.38
N ALA A 195 5.21 -4.56 -18.88
CA ALA A 195 5.60 -4.65 -17.47
C ALA A 195 6.42 -3.44 -17.04
N TYR A 196 6.54 -3.24 -15.73
CA TYR A 196 7.63 -2.46 -15.15
C TYR A 196 8.14 -3.12 -13.89
N LEU A 197 9.38 -2.83 -13.56
CA LEU A 197 10.08 -3.42 -12.43
C LEU A 197 10.79 -2.32 -11.64
N GLY A 198 10.68 -2.38 -10.31
CA GLY A 198 11.38 -1.50 -9.38
C GLY A 198 12.32 -2.30 -8.48
N ILE A 199 13.53 -1.78 -8.27
CA ILE A 199 14.49 -2.32 -7.30
C ILE A 199 14.83 -1.22 -6.32
N VAL A 200 14.80 -1.55 -5.02
CA VAL A 200 15.17 -0.62 -3.94
C VAL A 200 15.85 -1.39 -2.82
N PRO A 201 16.98 -0.88 -2.25
CA PRO A 201 17.58 -1.46 -1.06
C PRO A 201 16.67 -1.26 0.14
N ILE A 202 16.47 -2.30 0.96
CA ILE A 202 15.65 -2.28 2.18
C ILE A 202 16.50 -2.51 3.45
N THR A 203 17.72 -2.96 3.28
CA THR A 203 18.80 -2.98 4.27
C THR A 203 20.12 -2.66 3.57
N GLU A 204 21.24 -2.61 4.28
CA GLU A 204 22.55 -2.41 3.69
C GLU A 204 22.98 -3.55 2.75
N THR A 205 22.39 -4.73 2.86
CA THR A 205 22.75 -5.91 2.08
C THR A 205 21.60 -6.55 1.32
N LEU A 206 20.36 -6.11 1.56
CA LEU A 206 19.16 -6.72 0.99
C LEU A 206 18.35 -5.71 0.17
N SER A 207 18.01 -6.07 -1.05
CA SER A 207 17.12 -5.31 -1.92
C SER A 207 15.76 -5.99 -2.09
N ASN A 208 14.74 -5.17 -2.25
CA ASN A 208 13.44 -5.58 -2.75
C ASN A 208 13.37 -5.36 -4.26
N CYS A 209 12.89 -6.36 -5.00
CA CYS A 209 12.45 -6.23 -6.37
C CYS A 209 10.95 -6.44 -6.44
N ALA A 210 10.23 -5.46 -7.00
CA ALA A 210 8.79 -5.58 -7.25
C ALA A 210 8.48 -5.27 -8.71
N CYS A 211 7.61 -6.10 -9.30
CA CYS A 211 7.20 -5.98 -10.69
C CYS A 211 5.69 -5.95 -10.80
N LEU A 212 5.16 -5.14 -11.71
CA LEU A 212 3.78 -5.19 -12.17
C LEU A 212 3.77 -5.44 -13.67
N ALA A 213 3.08 -6.50 -14.10
CA ALA A 213 2.92 -6.87 -15.50
C ALA A 213 1.44 -6.89 -15.91
N LYS A 214 1.16 -6.72 -17.18
CA LYS A 214 -0.16 -7.05 -17.73
C LYS A 214 -0.39 -8.54 -17.64
N ARG A 215 -1.54 -8.94 -17.12
CA ARG A 215 -1.91 -10.34 -16.95
C ARG A 215 -1.80 -11.14 -18.25
N GLU A 216 -2.25 -10.58 -19.36
CA GLU A 216 -2.20 -11.22 -20.67
C GLU A 216 -0.78 -11.64 -21.10
N ALA A 217 0.25 -10.88 -20.69
CA ALA A 217 1.63 -11.20 -21.01
C ALA A 217 2.17 -12.35 -20.13
N VAL A 218 1.73 -12.42 -18.88
CA VAL A 218 2.09 -13.51 -17.96
C VAL A 218 1.35 -14.79 -18.32
N ASP A 219 0.06 -14.71 -18.64
CA ASP A 219 -0.77 -15.87 -19.05
C ASP A 219 -0.29 -16.47 -20.41
N ALA A 220 0.46 -15.72 -21.22
CA ALA A 220 1.05 -16.20 -22.48
C ALA A 220 2.40 -16.94 -22.30
N ALA A 221 3.01 -16.88 -21.11
CA ALA A 221 4.25 -17.60 -20.79
C ALA A 221 3.94 -19.01 -20.23
N THR A 222 4.95 -19.86 -20.19
CA THR A 222 4.82 -21.23 -19.67
C THR A 222 4.50 -21.22 -18.17
N SER A 223 5.12 -20.31 -17.42
CA SER A 223 4.80 -20.07 -16.00
C SER A 223 5.06 -18.59 -15.61
N PRO A 224 4.46 -18.11 -14.51
CA PRO A 224 4.75 -16.79 -13.99
C PRO A 224 6.25 -16.58 -13.65
N GLU A 225 6.90 -17.60 -13.11
CA GLU A 225 8.32 -17.57 -12.74
C GLU A 225 9.21 -17.45 -13.96
N GLU A 226 8.90 -18.19 -15.03
CA GLU A 226 9.61 -18.09 -16.30
C GLU A 226 9.45 -16.74 -16.94
N TYR A 227 8.24 -16.20 -16.95
CA TYR A 227 7.98 -14.83 -17.40
C TYR A 227 8.86 -13.82 -16.63
N PHE A 228 8.89 -13.93 -15.29
CA PHE A 228 9.71 -13.03 -14.48
C PHE A 228 11.21 -13.18 -14.78
N ARG A 229 11.73 -14.40 -14.92
CA ARG A 229 13.13 -14.65 -15.32
C ARG A 229 13.44 -14.02 -16.68
N HIS A 230 12.53 -14.12 -17.65
CA HIS A 230 12.69 -13.47 -18.95
C HIS A 230 12.79 -11.94 -18.80
N LEU A 231 11.94 -11.33 -17.97
CA LEU A 231 12.01 -9.89 -17.71
C LEU A 231 13.37 -9.47 -17.13
N THR A 232 13.97 -10.26 -16.24
CA THR A 232 15.29 -9.93 -15.66
C THR A 232 16.42 -9.92 -16.69
N GLN A 233 16.24 -10.54 -17.85
CA GLN A 233 17.19 -10.55 -18.95
C GLN A 233 16.93 -9.46 -20.01
N SER A 234 15.81 -8.74 -19.91
CA SER A 234 15.35 -7.80 -20.95
C SER A 234 16.07 -6.44 -20.96
N HIS A 235 16.88 -6.12 -19.93
CA HIS A 235 17.64 -4.88 -19.85
C HIS A 235 19.06 -5.15 -19.31
N PRO A 236 20.13 -4.51 -19.83
CA PRO A 236 21.52 -4.79 -19.42
C PRO A 236 21.77 -4.65 -17.92
N VAL A 237 21.20 -3.62 -17.27
CA VAL A 237 21.32 -3.41 -15.81
C VAL A 237 20.62 -4.53 -15.04
N LEU A 238 19.41 -4.94 -15.46
CA LEU A 238 18.72 -6.07 -14.83
C LEU A 238 19.50 -7.36 -15.00
N LYS A 239 19.99 -7.63 -16.22
CA LYS A 239 20.81 -8.81 -16.49
C LYS A 239 22.04 -8.83 -15.57
N LYS A 240 22.79 -7.73 -15.44
CA LYS A 240 23.94 -7.62 -14.52
C LYS A 240 23.52 -7.89 -13.06
N THR A 241 22.40 -7.34 -12.63
CA THR A 241 21.89 -7.48 -11.25
C THR A 241 21.47 -8.91 -10.93
N PHE A 242 20.77 -9.60 -11.85
CA PHE A 242 20.14 -10.88 -11.59
C PHE A 242 20.96 -12.10 -12.03
N THR A 243 21.96 -11.94 -12.91
CA THR A 243 22.82 -13.07 -13.35
C THR A 243 23.52 -13.81 -12.20
N PRO A 244 24.03 -13.11 -11.15
CA PRO A 244 24.69 -13.80 -10.04
C PRO A 244 23.74 -14.56 -9.11
N LEU A 245 22.41 -14.39 -9.26
CA LEU A 245 21.43 -14.92 -8.30
C LEU A 245 20.97 -16.32 -8.70
N ASP A 246 20.91 -17.18 -7.71
CA ASP A 246 20.27 -18.49 -7.83
C ASP A 246 18.78 -18.37 -7.47
N PHE A 247 17.94 -18.31 -8.49
CA PHE A 247 16.49 -18.23 -8.32
C PHE A 247 15.86 -19.46 -7.65
N SER A 248 16.56 -20.59 -7.53
CA SER A 248 16.06 -21.76 -6.82
C SER A 248 16.02 -21.56 -5.30
N THR A 249 16.82 -20.60 -4.80
CA THR A 249 16.93 -20.28 -3.36
C THR A 249 16.15 -19.03 -2.95
N ILE A 250 15.48 -18.37 -3.90
CA ILE A 250 14.77 -17.11 -3.67
C ILE A 250 13.26 -17.33 -3.72
N ASP A 251 12.58 -16.96 -2.65
CA ASP A 251 11.12 -16.96 -2.61
C ASP A 251 10.55 -15.83 -3.47
N ILE A 252 9.81 -16.19 -4.51
CA ILE A 252 9.09 -15.25 -5.36
C ILE A 252 7.63 -15.23 -4.96
N LEU A 253 7.20 -14.15 -4.30
CA LEU A 253 5.79 -13.90 -4.09
C LEU A 253 5.17 -13.43 -5.41
N SER A 254 4.17 -14.13 -5.90
CA SER A 254 3.51 -13.78 -7.14
C SER A 254 1.99 -13.87 -7.02
N GLY A 255 1.26 -13.11 -7.85
CA GLY A 255 -0.20 -13.18 -7.84
C GLY A 255 -0.89 -12.14 -8.70
N ARG A 256 -2.16 -12.41 -8.99
CA ARG A 256 -3.03 -11.51 -9.76
C ARG A 256 -3.38 -10.27 -8.93
N ALA A 257 -3.43 -9.12 -9.59
CA ALA A 257 -3.77 -7.85 -8.97
C ALA A 257 -4.96 -7.18 -9.67
N PRO A 258 -5.88 -6.57 -8.90
CA PRO A 258 -7.00 -5.82 -9.45
C PRO A 258 -6.55 -4.50 -10.09
N ALA A 259 -7.45 -3.88 -10.82
CA ALA A 259 -7.25 -2.53 -11.30
C ALA A 259 -7.08 -1.54 -10.13
N PHE A 260 -6.26 -0.53 -10.36
CA PHE A 260 -5.97 0.53 -9.38
C PHE A 260 -6.92 1.69 -9.62
N THR A 261 -7.86 1.89 -8.72
CA THR A 261 -8.94 2.87 -8.87
C THR A 261 -9.34 3.48 -7.54
N GLN A 262 -9.97 4.64 -7.63
CA GLN A 262 -10.73 5.17 -6.50
C GLN A 262 -12.01 4.34 -6.33
N LYS A 263 -12.35 4.01 -5.10
CA LYS A 263 -13.53 3.24 -4.74
C LYS A 263 -14.61 4.16 -4.18
N ASN A 264 -15.84 3.67 -4.17
CA ASN A 264 -16.97 4.38 -3.59
C ASN A 264 -17.61 3.51 -2.49
N PRO A 265 -16.97 3.45 -1.30
CA PRO A 265 -17.49 2.65 -0.20
C PRO A 265 -18.83 3.17 0.31
N PRO A 266 -19.62 2.35 1.03
CA PRO A 266 -20.90 2.76 1.60
C PRO A 266 -20.78 3.99 2.51
N ASN A 267 -21.84 4.80 2.54
CA ASN A 267 -21.90 5.98 3.41
C ASN A 267 -22.61 5.63 4.71
N TRP A 268 -22.00 4.78 5.54
CA TRP A 268 -22.53 4.42 6.83
C TRP A 268 -22.22 5.51 7.87
N PRO A 269 -23.13 5.80 8.80
CA PRO A 269 -22.82 6.66 9.94
C PRO A 269 -21.61 6.16 10.72
N ASN A 270 -20.78 7.06 11.23
CA ASN A 270 -19.59 6.76 12.05
C ASN A 270 -18.59 5.77 11.41
N SER A 271 -18.56 5.68 10.07
CA SER A 271 -17.63 4.86 9.34
C SER A 271 -16.53 5.68 8.65
N TYR A 272 -15.30 5.17 8.71
CA TYR A 272 -14.11 5.75 8.09
C TYR A 272 -13.42 4.69 7.23
N TRP A 273 -13.30 4.98 5.93
CA TRP A 273 -12.68 4.08 4.95
C TRP A 273 -11.28 4.60 4.64
N ILE A 274 -10.24 3.80 4.89
CA ILE A 274 -8.85 4.22 4.83
C ILE A 274 -7.99 3.31 3.94
N GLY A 275 -6.87 3.84 3.44
CA GLY A 275 -5.94 3.13 2.59
C GLY A 275 -6.59 2.60 1.30
N ASP A 276 -6.16 1.43 0.86
CA ASP A 276 -6.62 0.79 -0.38
C ASP A 276 -8.13 0.43 -0.37
N THR A 277 -8.79 0.53 0.78
CA THR A 277 -10.25 0.38 0.87
C THR A 277 -10.98 1.57 0.27
N LEU A 278 -10.37 2.76 0.33
CA LEU A 278 -10.90 3.99 -0.28
C LEU A 278 -10.39 4.22 -1.70
N ALA A 279 -9.10 3.98 -1.93
CA ALA A 279 -8.48 4.11 -3.26
C ALA A 279 -7.22 3.26 -3.36
N SER A 280 -7.11 2.47 -4.42
CA SER A 280 -5.89 1.75 -4.73
C SER A 280 -5.05 2.56 -5.72
N LEU A 281 -3.84 2.95 -5.31
CA LEU A 281 -2.92 3.71 -6.15
C LEU A 281 -2.05 2.79 -7.00
N TYR A 282 -1.71 3.25 -8.21
CA TYR A 282 -0.75 2.54 -9.04
C TYR A 282 0.63 2.49 -8.35
N PRO A 283 1.27 1.31 -8.25
CA PRO A 283 2.56 1.17 -7.59
C PRO A 283 3.66 2.05 -8.18
N ALA A 284 3.55 2.36 -9.49
CA ALA A 284 4.49 3.19 -10.24
C ALA A 284 4.78 4.57 -9.63
N ILE A 285 3.85 5.12 -8.86
CA ILE A 285 4.04 6.45 -8.23
C ILE A 285 4.61 6.37 -6.80
N GLY A 286 4.89 5.19 -6.26
CA GLY A 286 5.51 5.02 -4.94
C GLY A 286 4.75 5.57 -3.73
N SER A 287 3.48 5.96 -3.90
CA SER A 287 2.71 6.68 -2.85
C SER A 287 1.81 5.78 -2.01
N GLY A 288 1.93 4.45 -2.09
CA GLY A 288 1.04 3.52 -1.39
C GLY A 288 1.11 3.62 0.14
N PHE A 289 2.31 3.67 0.70
CA PHE A 289 2.52 3.90 2.13
C PHE A 289 2.01 5.27 2.58
N ALA A 290 2.38 6.32 1.83
CA ALA A 290 1.95 7.68 2.13
C ALA A 290 0.43 7.80 2.15
N HIS A 291 -0.26 7.21 1.15
CA HIS A 291 -1.71 7.14 1.11
C HIS A 291 -2.30 6.39 2.31
N SER A 292 -1.72 5.24 2.68
CA SER A 292 -2.19 4.44 3.82
C SER A 292 -2.09 5.20 5.14
N ILE A 293 -0.95 5.82 5.40
CA ILE A 293 -0.67 6.57 6.63
C ILE A 293 -1.50 7.87 6.67
N ASP A 294 -1.48 8.66 5.59
CA ASP A 294 -2.17 9.95 5.52
C ASP A 294 -3.69 9.80 5.64
N SER A 295 -4.28 8.81 4.94
CA SER A 295 -5.71 8.53 5.06
C SER A 295 -6.12 8.15 6.49
N ALA A 296 -5.29 7.39 7.19
CA ALA A 296 -5.52 6.99 8.57
C ALA A 296 -5.49 8.20 9.51
N ILE A 297 -4.46 9.05 9.42
CA ILE A 297 -4.30 10.24 10.25
C ILE A 297 -5.46 11.23 10.02
N GLN A 298 -5.80 11.52 8.75
CA GLN A 298 -6.91 12.43 8.43
C GLN A 298 -8.26 11.87 8.87
N ALA A 299 -8.46 10.55 8.79
CA ALA A 299 -9.67 9.91 9.28
C ALA A 299 -9.79 10.03 10.81
N VAL A 300 -8.69 9.84 11.55
CA VAL A 300 -8.67 10.04 13.02
C VAL A 300 -8.93 11.50 13.39
N GLN A 301 -8.31 12.46 12.69
CA GLN A 301 -8.60 13.89 12.91
C GLN A 301 -10.08 14.23 12.65
N SER A 302 -10.69 13.58 11.67
CA SER A 302 -12.10 13.76 11.35
C SER A 302 -13.02 13.06 12.37
N TYR A 303 -12.60 11.90 12.90
CA TYR A 303 -13.27 11.20 13.99
C TYR A 303 -13.37 12.08 15.23
N LEU A 304 -12.27 12.70 15.65
CA LEU A 304 -12.23 13.66 16.76
C LEU A 304 -13.24 14.82 16.61
N LYS A 305 -13.51 15.22 15.36
CA LYS A 305 -14.45 16.28 15.02
C LYS A 305 -15.86 15.76 14.70
N GLN A 306 -16.09 14.45 14.76
CA GLN A 306 -17.35 13.79 14.39
C GLN A 306 -17.83 14.13 12.96
N GLN A 307 -16.90 14.16 11.99
CA GLN A 307 -17.16 14.60 10.62
C GLN A 307 -16.84 13.54 9.55
N PRO A 308 -17.36 12.29 9.62
CA PRO A 308 -17.01 11.22 8.69
C PRO A 308 -17.32 11.54 7.23
N LYS A 309 -18.46 12.22 6.98
CA LYS A 309 -18.86 12.63 5.62
C LYS A 309 -17.87 13.64 5.02
N LEU A 310 -17.41 14.61 5.82
CA LEU A 310 -16.48 15.64 5.37
C LEU A 310 -15.10 15.03 5.04
N TYR A 311 -14.61 14.10 5.88
CA TYR A 311 -13.39 13.33 5.58
C TYR A 311 -13.51 12.64 4.22
N ARG A 312 -14.56 11.86 4.02
CA ARG A 312 -14.78 11.10 2.79
C ARG A 312 -14.76 12.01 1.55
N ILE A 313 -15.49 13.14 1.58
CA ILE A 313 -15.55 14.07 0.46
C ILE A 313 -14.18 14.68 0.18
N ASN A 314 -13.54 15.23 1.20
CA ASN A 314 -12.26 15.94 1.05
C ASN A 314 -11.14 14.99 0.63
N TYR A 315 -11.02 13.83 1.27
CA TYR A 315 -9.98 12.88 0.96
C TYR A 315 -10.18 12.25 -0.43
N SER A 316 -11.41 11.89 -0.79
CA SER A 316 -11.71 11.39 -2.13
C SER A 316 -11.36 12.40 -3.23
N LYS A 317 -11.55 13.68 -2.98
CA LYS A 317 -11.20 14.76 -3.91
C LYS A 317 -9.67 14.90 -4.04
N SER A 318 -8.95 14.86 -2.91
CA SER A 318 -7.48 15.00 -2.90
C SER A 318 -6.79 13.84 -3.61
N ILE A 319 -7.24 12.59 -3.39
CA ILE A 319 -6.61 11.39 -3.93
C ILE A 319 -6.84 11.22 -5.44
N LYS A 320 -7.87 11.84 -6.01
CA LYS A 320 -8.21 11.74 -7.45
C LYS A 320 -7.04 12.12 -8.35
N THR A 321 -6.29 13.15 -8.00
CA THR A 321 -5.10 13.59 -8.76
C THR A 321 -4.02 12.51 -8.77
N LYS A 322 -3.77 11.85 -7.64
CA LYS A 322 -2.77 10.77 -7.53
C LYS A 322 -3.18 9.54 -8.33
N VAL A 323 -4.47 9.19 -8.32
CA VAL A 323 -5.01 8.10 -9.15
C VAL A 323 -4.82 8.41 -10.64
N CYS A 324 -5.14 9.63 -11.08
CA CYS A 324 -4.98 10.05 -12.47
C CYS A 324 -3.50 10.05 -12.91
N LEU A 325 -2.61 10.68 -12.13
CA LEU A 325 -1.17 10.67 -12.41
C LEU A 325 -0.62 9.25 -12.43
N GLY A 326 -1.01 8.41 -11.47
CA GLY A 326 -0.61 7.01 -11.39
C GLY A 326 -1.02 6.22 -12.64
N SER A 327 -2.20 6.47 -13.18
CA SER A 327 -2.67 5.86 -14.43
C SER A 327 -1.79 6.24 -15.63
N VAL A 328 -1.43 7.51 -15.74
CA VAL A 328 -0.54 8.02 -16.82
C VAL A 328 0.86 7.40 -16.69
N PHE A 329 1.44 7.41 -15.48
CA PHE A 329 2.75 6.79 -15.23
C PHE A 329 2.74 5.30 -15.54
N ASN A 330 1.72 4.59 -15.10
CA ASN A 330 1.56 3.17 -15.38
C ASN A 330 1.49 2.89 -16.89
N ALA A 331 0.75 3.70 -17.64
CA ALA A 331 0.63 3.55 -19.09
C ALA A 331 1.98 3.76 -19.81
N VAL A 332 2.77 4.74 -19.37
CA VAL A 332 4.11 5.01 -19.92
C VAL A 332 5.10 3.87 -19.57
N LEU A 333 5.12 3.43 -18.31
CA LEU A 333 6.06 2.39 -17.86
C LEU A 333 5.78 1.00 -18.45
N LEU A 334 4.53 0.71 -18.83
CA LEU A 334 4.16 -0.53 -19.51
C LEU A 334 4.49 -0.53 -21.02
N GLN A 335 5.07 0.57 -21.56
CA GLN A 335 5.40 0.76 -22.97
C GLN A 335 6.80 1.36 -23.10
N PRO A 336 7.86 0.56 -23.18
CA PRO A 336 9.24 1.06 -23.15
C PRO A 336 9.55 2.05 -24.28
N LYS A 337 8.96 1.90 -25.47
CA LYS A 337 9.11 2.87 -26.58
C LYS A 337 8.56 4.26 -26.23
N VAL A 338 7.42 4.32 -25.50
CA VAL A 338 6.85 5.59 -25.02
C VAL A 338 7.74 6.18 -23.93
N GLY A 339 8.21 5.36 -23.00
CA GLY A 339 9.17 5.75 -21.97
C GLY A 339 10.46 6.33 -22.59
N GLU A 340 11.01 5.65 -23.60
CA GLU A 340 12.23 6.08 -24.28
C GLU A 340 12.10 7.46 -24.95
N LEU A 341 10.92 7.79 -25.46
CA LEU A 341 10.60 9.12 -25.99
C LEU A 341 10.35 10.15 -24.88
N ALA A 342 9.72 9.74 -23.77
CA ALA A 342 9.34 10.63 -22.69
C ALA A 342 10.54 11.08 -21.84
N LEU A 343 11.51 10.18 -21.53
CA LEU A 343 12.62 10.49 -20.64
C LEU A 343 13.48 11.69 -21.08
N PRO A 344 13.87 11.85 -22.37
CA PRO A 344 14.61 13.05 -22.82
C PRO A 344 13.82 14.34 -22.68
N LEU A 345 12.49 14.28 -22.89
CA LEU A 345 11.61 15.44 -22.73
C LEU A 345 11.50 15.87 -21.28
N LEU A 346 11.34 14.90 -20.37
CA LEU A 346 11.33 15.15 -18.93
C LEU A 346 12.67 15.71 -18.44
N LYS A 347 13.80 15.19 -18.94
CA LYS A 347 15.14 15.71 -18.62
C LYS A 347 15.29 17.19 -19.00
N ARG A 348 14.67 17.63 -20.11
CA ARG A 348 14.67 19.03 -20.58
C ARG A 348 13.64 19.90 -19.88
N SER A 349 12.77 19.33 -19.05
CA SER A 349 11.65 20.03 -18.40
C SER A 349 11.65 19.86 -16.87
N PRO A 350 12.68 20.35 -16.15
CA PRO A 350 12.77 20.18 -14.68
C PRO A 350 11.56 20.77 -13.94
N LYS A 351 10.96 21.85 -14.48
CA LYS A 351 9.73 22.46 -13.92
C LYS A 351 8.56 21.49 -13.93
N LEU A 352 8.39 20.72 -15.01
CA LEU A 352 7.34 19.70 -15.11
C LEU A 352 7.60 18.55 -14.13
N VAL A 353 8.84 18.05 -14.04
CA VAL A 353 9.22 17.01 -13.09
C VAL A 353 8.92 17.47 -11.66
N ASN A 354 9.36 18.69 -11.27
CA ASN A 354 9.08 19.25 -9.96
C ASN A 354 7.59 19.42 -9.66
N PHE A 355 6.80 19.85 -10.66
CA PHE A 355 5.34 19.94 -10.52
C PHE A 355 4.72 18.58 -10.21
N VAL A 356 5.12 17.54 -10.95
CA VAL A 356 4.63 16.17 -10.74
C VAL A 356 5.06 15.65 -9.37
N LEU A 357 6.33 15.80 -8.99
CA LEU A 357 6.84 15.40 -7.69
C LEU A 357 6.07 16.07 -6.53
N LYS A 358 5.76 17.36 -6.67
CA LYS A 358 4.93 18.08 -5.69
C LYS A 358 3.52 17.51 -5.58
N LYS A 359 2.90 17.08 -6.68
CA LYS A 359 1.57 16.46 -6.67
C LYS A 359 1.56 15.04 -6.09
N LEU A 360 2.72 14.41 -6.02
CA LEU A 360 2.93 13.07 -5.47
C LEU A 360 3.57 13.07 -4.07
N ASP A 361 3.69 14.24 -3.42
CA ASP A 361 4.25 14.44 -2.06
C ASP A 361 5.76 14.12 -1.93
N TYR A 362 6.54 14.36 -2.99
CA TYR A 362 8.00 14.19 -2.99
C TYR A 362 8.79 15.49 -2.76
N VAL A 363 8.10 16.61 -2.53
CA VAL A 363 8.72 17.94 -2.37
C VAL A 363 8.21 18.61 -1.12
#